data_fb80eeacb9f2dfac7f79e34d9fbd5fee
#
_entry.id   fb80eeacb9f2dfac7f79e34d9fbd5fee
#
_cell.length_a   1.000
_cell.length_b   1.000
_cell.length_c   1.000
_cell.angle_alpha   90.00
_cell.angle_beta   90.00
_cell.angle_gamma   90.00
#
_symmetry.space_group_name_H-M   'P 1'
#
loop_
_entity.id
_entity.type
_entity.pdbx_description
1 polymer ?
#
loop_
_entity_poly.entity_id
_entity_poly.type
_entity_poly.pdbx_seq_one_letter_code
_entity_poly.pdbx_strand_id
1 'polypeptide(L)'
;MFVKKSGKSVFGADLTADERKALEIEARRQLAEYTRKHVLEIESMIIRQVRRRTGWGALRLKRFYESFDEDIYDLINRYEMRDVDAPWLCTMELMEEGFDIEAWHRELHPNEKYTVESNK
;
A
#
# COMPACT_ATOMS: atom_id res chain seq x y z
N MET A 1 5.86 21.65 -16.16
CA MET A 1 6.47 21.87 -15.72
C MET A 1 7.13 21.99 -15.55
N PHE A 2 7.57 21.69 -15.30
CA PHE A 2 8.35 21.94 -14.90
C PHE A 2 9.22 22.01 -14.80
N VAL A 3 9.52 21.96 -14.98
CA VAL A 3 10.47 22.19 -14.69
C VAL A 3 11.37 22.38 -14.75
N LYS A 4 11.74 22.36 -15.19
CA LYS A 4 12.75 22.69 -15.19
C LYS A 4 13.54 22.56 -15.14
N LYS A 5 13.84 22.17 -15.46
CA LYS A 5 14.77 22.17 -15.24
C LYS A 5 15.35 22.14 -15.04
N SER A 6 15.37 21.92 -15.36
CA SER A 6 16.09 22.00 -14.90
C SER A 6 16.50 22.08 -14.50
N GLY A 7 16.66 21.96 -14.90
CA GLY A 7 16.98 22.27 -14.42
C GLY A 7 16.79 22.44 -13.68
N LYS A 8 16.71 22.69 -13.66
CA LYS A 8 16.22 22.80 -12.69
C LYS A 8 15.06 22.49 -12.46
N SER A 9 14.78 22.14 -12.39
CA SER A 9 13.90 21.93 -12.11
C SER A 9 13.07 22.03 -11.85
N VAL A 10 13.01 21.51 -12.61
CA VAL A 10 11.90 21.83 -12.27
C VAL A 10 11.69 22.22 -10.99
N PHE A 11 11.26 22.29 -10.65
CA PHE A 11 11.00 23.00 -9.48
C PHE A 11 11.58 22.40 -8.22
N GLY A 12 11.98 21.24 -8.20
CA GLY A 12 12.43 20.60 -6.97
C GLY A 12 13.69 21.17 -6.38
N ALA A 13 14.55 21.74 -7.20
CA ALA A 13 15.89 22.12 -6.74
C ALA A 13 15.88 23.29 -5.77
N ASP A 14 14.84 24.11 -5.81
CA ASP A 14 14.83 25.35 -5.01
C ASP A 14 14.03 25.24 -3.73
N LEU A 15 13.57 24.06 -3.37
CA LEU A 15 12.75 23.89 -2.19
C LEU A 15 13.60 23.85 -0.92
N THR A 16 13.13 24.52 0.11
CA THR A 16 13.74 24.38 1.44
C THR A 16 13.39 23.03 2.00
N ALA A 17 14.09 22.65 3.10
CA ALA A 17 13.81 21.40 3.78
C ALA A 17 12.38 21.34 4.27
N ASP A 18 11.86 22.46 4.80
CA ASP A 18 10.49 22.51 5.30
C ASP A 18 9.48 22.39 4.17
N GLU A 19 9.76 23.04 3.03
CA GLU A 19 8.87 22.93 1.88
C GLU A 19 8.84 21.53 1.32
N ARG A 20 9.99 20.88 1.29
CA ARG A 20 10.06 19.50 0.80
C ARG A 20 9.28 18.57 1.70
N LYS A 21 9.40 18.75 3.00
CA LYS A 21 8.68 17.94 3.95
C LYS A 21 7.16 18.15 3.83
N ALA A 22 6.74 19.39 3.62
CA ALA A 22 5.32 19.69 3.43
C ALA A 22 4.77 19.00 2.19
N LEU A 23 5.53 19.02 1.11
CA LEU A 23 5.12 18.33 -0.11
C LEU A 23 5.03 16.82 0.11
N GLU A 24 5.97 16.26 0.85
CA GLU A 24 5.97 14.84 1.16
C GLU A 24 4.74 14.45 1.94
N ILE A 25 4.39 15.25 2.95
CA ILE A 25 3.21 14.99 3.77
C ILE A 25 1.94 15.06 2.93
N GLU A 26 1.86 16.07 2.07
CA GLU A 26 0.69 16.21 1.21
C GLU A 26 0.56 15.06 0.22
N ALA A 27 1.67 14.63 -0.36
CA ALA A 27 1.64 13.51 -1.29
C ALA A 27 1.17 12.23 -0.59
N ARG A 28 1.65 12.01 0.63
CA ARG A 28 1.25 10.84 1.40
C ARG A 28 -0.24 10.89 1.75
N ARG A 29 -0.71 12.08 2.09
CA ARG A 29 -2.14 12.27 2.40
C ARG A 29 -3.00 11.96 1.18
N GLN A 30 -2.58 12.43 0.01
CA GLN A 30 -3.34 12.19 -1.21
C GLN A 30 -3.34 10.71 -1.60
N LEU A 31 -2.22 10.03 -1.41
CA LEU A 31 -2.17 8.59 -1.69
C LEU A 31 -3.07 7.81 -0.74
N ALA A 32 -3.06 8.18 0.55
CA ALA A 32 -3.93 7.52 1.51
C ALA A 32 -5.39 7.72 1.15
N GLU A 33 -5.74 8.93 0.74
CA GLU A 33 -7.12 9.22 0.35
C GLU A 33 -7.53 8.46 -0.90
N TYR A 34 -6.61 8.39 -1.87
CA TYR A 34 -6.88 7.62 -3.09
C TYR A 34 -7.12 6.15 -2.73
N THR A 35 -6.28 5.60 -1.86
CA THR A 35 -6.43 4.21 -1.45
C THR A 35 -7.76 3.99 -0.75
N ARG A 36 -8.16 4.91 0.13
CA ARG A 36 -9.45 4.79 0.81
C ARG A 36 -10.61 4.74 -0.16
N LYS A 37 -10.53 5.51 -1.24
CA LYS A 37 -11.60 5.52 -2.23
C LYS A 37 -11.71 4.22 -3.00
N HIS A 38 -10.61 3.47 -3.08
CA HIS A 38 -10.59 2.25 -3.89
C HIS A 38 -10.53 0.98 -3.06
N VAL A 39 -10.61 1.11 -1.73
CA VAL A 39 -10.51 -0.05 -0.85
C VAL A 39 -11.61 -1.05 -1.13
N LEU A 40 -12.84 -0.57 -1.32
CA LEU A 40 -13.97 -1.47 -1.54
C LEU A 40 -13.77 -2.32 -2.79
N GLU A 41 -13.20 -1.74 -3.83
CA GLU A 41 -12.97 -2.47 -5.06
C GLU A 41 -12.00 -3.63 -4.83
N ILE A 42 -10.90 -3.35 -4.13
CA ILE A 42 -9.91 -4.38 -3.84
C ILE A 42 -10.47 -5.42 -2.90
N GLU A 43 -11.18 -4.97 -1.86
CA GLU A 43 -11.80 -5.89 -0.91
C GLU A 43 -12.78 -6.82 -1.58
N SER A 44 -13.58 -6.29 -2.52
CA SER A 44 -14.54 -7.11 -3.23
C SER A 44 -13.86 -8.25 -3.99
N MET A 45 -12.75 -7.94 -4.65
CA MET A 45 -12.01 -8.95 -5.39
C MET A 45 -11.45 -10.02 -4.45
N ILE A 46 -10.93 -9.60 -3.31
CA ILE A 46 -10.34 -10.54 -2.36
C ILE A 46 -11.42 -11.40 -1.71
N ILE A 47 -12.53 -10.80 -1.30
CA ILE A 47 -13.62 -11.56 -0.67
C ILE A 47 -14.20 -12.57 -1.64
N ARG A 48 -14.33 -12.19 -2.91
CA ARG A 48 -14.81 -13.15 -3.91
C ARG A 48 -13.86 -14.35 -4.02
N GLN A 49 -12.56 -14.10 -4.01
CA GLN A 49 -11.60 -15.19 -4.07
C GLN A 49 -11.66 -16.08 -2.84
N VAL A 50 -11.79 -15.48 -1.66
CA VAL A 50 -11.91 -16.25 -0.42
C VAL A 50 -13.16 -17.13 -0.48
N ARG A 51 -14.29 -16.56 -0.91
CA ARG A 51 -15.54 -17.32 -1.04
C ARG A 51 -15.35 -18.52 -1.97
N ARG A 52 -14.73 -18.29 -3.11
CA ARG A 52 -14.58 -19.34 -4.11
C ARG A 52 -13.62 -20.43 -3.66
N ARG A 53 -12.60 -20.08 -2.88
CA ARG A 53 -11.61 -21.06 -2.46
C ARG A 53 -12.04 -21.84 -1.21
N THR A 54 -12.82 -21.22 -0.35
CA THR A 54 -13.18 -21.83 0.94
C THR A 54 -14.61 -22.36 0.98
N GLY A 55 -15.51 -21.76 0.19
CA GLY A 55 -16.92 -22.10 0.28
C GLY A 55 -17.62 -21.54 1.49
N TRP A 56 -16.98 -20.59 2.19
CA TRP A 56 -17.58 -20.00 3.39
C TRP A 56 -18.91 -19.35 3.09
N GLY A 57 -19.87 -19.50 4.01
CA GLY A 57 -21.17 -18.84 3.89
C GLY A 57 -21.12 -17.39 4.32
N ALA A 58 -22.30 -16.75 4.26
CA ALA A 58 -22.38 -15.30 4.46
C ALA A 58 -21.88 -14.86 5.82
N LEU A 59 -22.21 -15.62 6.88
CA LEU A 59 -21.83 -15.20 8.22
C LEU A 59 -20.30 -15.19 8.41
N ARG A 60 -19.65 -16.26 7.97
CA ARG A 60 -18.20 -16.34 8.12
C ARG A 60 -17.48 -15.34 7.25
N LEU A 61 -17.97 -15.15 6.02
CA LEU A 61 -17.38 -14.17 5.13
C LEU A 61 -17.52 -12.76 5.69
N LYS A 62 -18.67 -12.45 6.28
CA LYS A 62 -18.87 -11.12 6.84
C LYS A 62 -17.95 -10.86 8.01
N ARG A 63 -17.75 -11.86 8.87
CA ARG A 63 -16.82 -11.71 9.98
C ARG A 63 -15.40 -11.48 9.49
N PHE A 64 -14.99 -12.23 8.49
CA PHE A 64 -13.68 -12.04 7.91
C PHE A 64 -13.55 -10.65 7.28
N TYR A 65 -14.59 -10.23 6.56
CA TYR A 65 -14.58 -8.92 5.92
C TYR A 65 -14.46 -7.80 6.95
N GLU A 66 -15.19 -7.87 8.03
CA GLU A 66 -15.15 -6.81 9.04
C GLU A 66 -13.77 -6.67 9.65
N SER A 67 -13.14 -7.80 9.97
CA SER A 67 -11.79 -7.78 10.53
C SER A 67 -10.78 -7.29 9.50
N PHE A 68 -10.90 -7.75 8.28
CA PHE A 68 -10.02 -7.38 7.19
C PHE A 68 -10.11 -5.88 6.89
N ASP A 69 -11.35 -5.37 6.82
CA ASP A 69 -11.57 -3.96 6.53
C ASP A 69 -10.98 -3.08 7.64
N GLU A 70 -11.17 -3.47 8.87
CA GLU A 70 -10.64 -2.72 10.00
C GLU A 70 -9.11 -2.66 9.93
N ASP A 71 -8.48 -3.79 9.64
CA ASP A 71 -7.03 -3.84 9.55
C ASP A 71 -6.50 -2.99 8.39
N ILE A 72 -7.19 -3.02 7.25
CA ILE A 72 -6.77 -2.25 6.09
C ILE A 72 -6.83 -0.75 6.38
N TYR A 73 -7.93 -0.29 6.99
CA TYR A 73 -8.03 1.14 7.30
C TYR A 73 -7.04 1.55 8.36
N ASP A 74 -6.75 0.68 9.33
CA ASP A 74 -5.74 0.98 10.32
C ASP A 74 -4.37 1.17 9.66
N LEU A 75 -4.03 0.29 8.72
CA LEU A 75 -2.75 0.40 8.02
C LEU A 75 -2.68 1.66 7.16
N ILE A 76 -3.78 2.01 6.50
CA ILE A 76 -3.82 3.23 5.70
C ILE A 76 -3.60 4.45 6.56
N ASN A 77 -4.24 4.48 7.73
CA ASN A 77 -4.10 5.61 8.64
C ASN A 77 -2.67 5.74 9.14
N ARG A 78 -2.05 4.61 9.46
CA ARG A 78 -0.66 4.62 9.92
C ARG A 78 0.29 5.08 8.82
N TYR A 79 0.02 4.67 7.59
CA TYR A 79 0.81 5.12 6.46
C TYR A 79 0.69 6.64 6.30
N GLU A 80 -0.53 7.16 6.40
CA GLU A 80 -0.76 8.59 6.25
C GLU A 80 -0.01 9.38 7.33
N MET A 81 0.08 8.83 8.52
CA MET A 81 0.76 9.49 9.63
C MET A 81 2.25 9.19 9.67
N ARG A 82 2.74 8.44 8.71
CA ARG A 82 4.16 8.11 8.59
C ARG A 82 4.68 7.24 9.73
N ASP A 83 3.78 6.53 10.41
CA ASP A 83 4.18 5.60 11.46
C ASP A 83 4.86 4.38 10.88
N VAL A 84 4.34 3.90 9.75
CA VAL A 84 4.83 2.65 9.20
C VAL A 84 4.59 2.64 7.70
N ASP A 85 5.48 1.98 6.99
CA ASP A 85 5.29 1.67 5.57
C ASP A 85 4.52 0.35 5.52
N ALA A 86 3.21 0.44 5.36
CA ALA A 86 2.33 -0.71 5.53
C ALA A 86 2.65 -1.89 4.61
N PRO A 87 2.86 -1.67 3.30
CA PRO A 87 3.19 -2.83 2.45
C PRO A 87 4.49 -3.51 2.87
N TRP A 88 5.50 -2.73 3.21
CA TRP A 88 6.77 -3.30 3.64
C TRP A 88 6.59 -4.08 4.94
N LEU A 89 5.86 -3.50 5.89
CA LEU A 89 5.64 -4.18 7.17
C LEU A 89 4.94 -5.51 6.97
N CYS A 90 3.91 -5.54 6.11
CA CYS A 90 3.18 -6.76 5.86
C CYS A 90 4.07 -7.84 5.25
N THR A 91 4.91 -7.47 4.28
CA THR A 91 5.80 -8.46 3.68
C THR A 91 6.81 -8.98 4.69
N MET A 92 7.28 -8.11 5.59
CA MET A 92 8.24 -8.53 6.60
C MET A 92 7.62 -9.46 7.63
N GLU A 93 6.38 -9.16 8.06
CA GLU A 93 5.70 -10.03 9.01
C GLU A 93 5.44 -11.41 8.42
N LEU A 94 5.05 -11.45 7.15
CA LEU A 94 4.85 -12.72 6.47
C LEU A 94 6.15 -13.49 6.37
N MET A 95 7.24 -12.79 6.03
CA MET A 95 8.54 -13.43 5.93
C MET A 95 8.96 -14.07 7.26
N GLU A 96 8.72 -13.35 8.37
CA GLU A 96 9.07 -13.87 9.69
C GLU A 96 8.29 -15.14 10.02
N GLU A 97 7.10 -15.28 9.45
CA GLU A 97 6.30 -16.48 9.65
C GLU A 97 6.60 -17.57 8.63
N GLY A 98 7.55 -17.31 7.74
CA GLY A 98 7.96 -18.32 6.77
C GLY A 98 7.32 -18.19 5.42
N PHE A 99 6.64 -17.08 5.14
CA PHE A 99 5.94 -16.88 3.87
C PHE A 99 6.62 -15.78 3.07
N ASP A 100 7.33 -16.16 2.01
CA ASP A 100 8.07 -15.21 1.17
C ASP A 100 7.19 -14.84 -0.04
N ILE A 101 6.30 -13.87 0.17
CA ILE A 101 5.34 -13.50 -0.86
C ILE A 101 6.04 -12.87 -2.06
N GLU A 102 7.16 -12.22 -1.87
CA GLU A 102 7.90 -11.65 -3.00
C GLU A 102 8.47 -12.74 -3.88
N ALA A 103 8.96 -13.80 -3.29
CA ALA A 103 9.45 -14.94 -4.07
C ALA A 103 8.31 -15.60 -4.84
N TRP A 104 7.15 -15.75 -4.20
CA TRP A 104 5.99 -16.33 -4.86
C TRP A 104 5.59 -15.48 -6.07
N HIS A 105 5.61 -14.16 -5.90
CA HIS A 105 5.24 -13.27 -6.98
C HIS A 105 6.22 -13.37 -8.14
N ARG A 106 7.52 -13.45 -7.83
CA ARG A 106 8.54 -13.59 -8.87
C ARG A 106 8.39 -14.88 -9.65
N GLU A 107 8.00 -15.95 -8.97
CA GLU A 107 7.78 -17.23 -9.64
C GLU A 107 6.64 -17.16 -10.66
N LEU A 108 5.58 -16.44 -10.30
CA LEU A 108 4.43 -16.32 -11.17
C LEU A 108 4.64 -15.28 -12.27
N HIS A 109 5.51 -14.30 -12.04
CA HIS A 109 5.73 -13.21 -12.97
C HIS A 109 7.23 -12.97 -13.17
N PRO A 110 7.90 -13.92 -13.83
CA PRO A 110 9.38 -13.84 -13.92
C PRO A 110 9.90 -12.64 -14.69
N ASN A 111 9.04 -12.01 -15.50
CA ASN A 111 9.46 -10.85 -16.29
C ASN A 111 9.26 -9.53 -15.57
N GLU A 112 8.66 -9.55 -14.39
CA GLU A 112 8.46 -8.32 -13.61
C GLU A 112 9.60 -8.14 -12.63
N LYS A 113 9.99 -6.89 -12.42
CA LYS A 113 11.11 -6.56 -11.53
C LYS A 113 10.64 -5.71 -10.37
N TYR A 114 9.52 -6.07 -9.80
CA TYR A 114 8.91 -5.34 -8.71
C TYR A 114 9.23 -6.00 -7.37
N THR A 115 9.63 -5.19 -6.40
CA THR A 115 9.76 -5.63 -5.01
C THR A 115 9.12 -4.60 -4.10
N VAL A 116 8.68 -5.04 -2.92
CA VAL A 116 8.13 -4.12 -1.93
C VAL A 116 9.27 -3.55 -1.12
N GLU A 117 9.41 -2.23 -1.13
CA GLU A 117 10.50 -1.57 -0.46
C GLU A 117 10.00 -0.63 0.61
N SER A 118 10.83 -0.42 1.63
CA SER A 118 10.55 0.57 2.65
C SER A 118 10.76 1.97 2.09
N ASN A 119 9.94 2.92 2.53
CA ASN A 119 10.08 4.33 2.13
C ASN A 119 11.11 5.08 2.94
N LYS A 120 11.81 4.40 3.81
CA LYS A 120 12.77 5.05 4.69
C LYS A 120 14.04 5.45 4.02
#